data_096993ef174bc68f24b91667b5f1dd24
#
_entry.id   096993ef174bc68f24b91667b5f1dd24
#
_cell.length_a   1.000
_cell.length_b   1.000
_cell.length_c   1.000
_cell.angle_alpha   90.00
_cell.angle_beta   90.00
_cell.angle_gamma   90.00
#
_symmetry.space_group_name_H-M   'P 1'
#
loop_
_entity.id
_entity.type
_entity.pdbx_description
1 polymer ?
#
loop_
_entity_poly.entity_id
_entity_poly.type
_entity_poly.pdbx_seq_one_letter_code
_entity_poly.pdbx_strand_id
1 'polypeptide(L)'
;MRPRPYVIAEKLKMPMKYFNTDTAMSPAYPSNHALQARIVANYYSKVYPAHQDQLQEMADISGQGRVNAGIHYPSDKIAGYKLADDAMKYMKNLDEVEVVFDEDAPVNATGSAVSTDTPLVRSRSKYLKKNEKDSKAIYQRILKRYDH
;
A
#
# COMPACT_ATOMS: atom_id res chain seq x y z
N MET A 1 -13.83 -10.82 14.35
CA MET A 1 -13.68 -10.10 13.04
C MET A 1 -14.77 -9.03 12.95
N ARG A 2 -14.43 -7.80 12.55
CA ARG A 2 -15.41 -6.69 12.46
C ARG A 2 -16.24 -6.85 11.18
N PRO A 3 -17.58 -6.93 11.27
CA PRO A 3 -18.45 -6.95 10.09
C PRO A 3 -18.43 -5.60 9.37
N ARG A 4 -18.68 -5.61 8.08
CA ARG A 4 -18.73 -4.40 7.28
C ARG A 4 -20.01 -3.59 7.54
N PRO A 5 -19.99 -2.25 7.26
CA PRO A 5 -21.16 -1.40 7.51
C PRO A 5 -22.44 -1.91 6.84
N TYR A 6 -22.37 -2.31 5.57
CA TYR A 6 -23.53 -2.81 4.82
C TYR A 6 -24.11 -4.09 5.41
N VAL A 7 -23.27 -4.99 5.97
CA VAL A 7 -23.74 -6.23 6.63
C VAL A 7 -24.54 -5.90 7.90
N ILE A 8 -24.13 -4.89 8.64
CA ILE A 8 -24.86 -4.43 9.83
C ILE A 8 -26.16 -3.74 9.43
N ALA A 9 -26.12 -2.87 8.40
CA ALA A 9 -27.32 -2.20 7.89
C ALA A 9 -28.38 -3.22 7.44
N GLU A 10 -27.99 -4.27 6.73
CA GLU A 10 -28.87 -5.35 6.30
C GLU A 10 -29.51 -6.06 7.51
N LYS A 11 -28.72 -6.44 8.51
CA LYS A 11 -29.21 -7.08 9.74
C LYS A 11 -30.20 -6.19 10.51
N LEU A 12 -29.97 -4.88 10.52
CA LEU A 12 -30.85 -3.91 11.19
C LEU A 12 -32.00 -3.43 10.32
N LYS A 13 -32.13 -3.95 9.10
CA LYS A 13 -33.12 -3.51 8.09
C LYS A 13 -33.07 -2.00 7.80
N MET A 14 -31.86 -1.41 7.89
CA MET A 14 -31.64 0.00 7.59
C MET A 14 -31.30 0.18 6.11
N PRO A 15 -31.90 1.14 5.41
CA PRO A 15 -31.54 1.42 4.03
C PRO A 15 -30.12 1.97 3.96
N MET A 16 -29.24 1.28 3.21
CA MET A 16 -27.86 1.71 3.02
C MET A 16 -27.45 1.45 1.56
N LYS A 17 -26.93 2.49 0.90
CA LYS A 17 -26.26 2.32 -0.39
C LYS A 17 -24.78 1.98 -0.14
N TYR A 18 -24.31 0.97 -0.81
CA TYR A 18 -22.90 0.60 -0.74
C TYR A 18 -22.40 0.16 -2.12
N PHE A 19 -21.11 0.27 -2.33
CA PHE A 19 -20.48 -0.20 -3.56
C PHE A 19 -20.05 -1.66 -3.39
N ASN A 20 -20.71 -2.54 -4.15
CA ASN A 20 -20.37 -3.97 -4.16
C ASN A 20 -19.04 -4.19 -4.87
N THR A 21 -18.11 -4.86 -4.20
CA THR A 21 -16.78 -5.16 -4.74
C THR A 21 -16.22 -6.43 -4.12
N ASP A 22 -15.51 -7.23 -4.92
CA ASP A 22 -14.88 -8.47 -4.48
C ASP A 22 -13.86 -8.24 -3.34
N THR A 23 -13.25 -7.06 -3.29
CA THR A 23 -12.33 -6.69 -2.21
C THR A 23 -13.02 -6.50 -0.86
N ALA A 24 -14.36 -6.47 -0.81
CA ALA A 24 -15.15 -6.36 0.41
C ALA A 24 -15.50 -7.71 1.06
N MET A 25 -14.98 -8.82 0.55
CA MET A 25 -15.22 -10.17 1.10
C MET A 25 -14.44 -10.45 2.41
N SER A 26 -13.39 -9.68 2.69
CA SER A 26 -12.60 -9.78 3.93
C SER A 26 -13.19 -8.92 5.06
N PRO A 27 -12.73 -9.09 6.33
CA PRO A 27 -13.13 -8.23 7.45
C PRO A 27 -12.91 -6.75 7.19
N ALA A 28 -13.72 -5.89 7.84
CA ALA A 28 -13.64 -4.44 7.62
C ALA A 28 -12.39 -3.79 8.22
N TYR A 29 -11.85 -4.31 9.30
CA TYR A 29 -10.80 -3.68 10.08
C TYR A 29 -9.46 -4.42 9.98
N PRO A 30 -8.34 -3.69 9.79
CA PRO A 30 -8.23 -2.29 9.35
C PRO A 30 -8.54 -2.12 7.85
N SER A 31 -8.66 -0.87 7.36
CA SER A 31 -8.82 -0.62 5.92
C SER A 31 -7.50 -0.79 5.18
N ASN A 32 -7.40 -1.83 4.36
CA ASN A 32 -6.18 -2.12 3.59
C ASN A 32 -5.90 -1.05 2.51
N HIS A 33 -6.94 -0.50 1.88
CA HIS A 33 -6.77 0.57 0.90
C HIS A 33 -6.23 1.86 1.54
N ALA A 34 -6.72 2.21 2.74
CA ALA A 34 -6.21 3.36 3.48
C ALA A 34 -4.73 3.15 3.89
N LEU A 35 -4.40 1.93 4.35
CA LEU A 35 -3.04 1.54 4.68
C LEU A 35 -2.10 1.67 3.47
N GLN A 36 -2.45 1.07 2.35
CA GLN A 36 -1.63 1.10 1.13
C GLN A 36 -1.44 2.52 0.62
N ALA A 37 -2.52 3.31 0.51
CA ALA A 37 -2.45 4.69 0.05
C ALA A 37 -1.54 5.55 0.96
N ARG A 38 -1.63 5.36 2.28
CA ARG A 38 -0.79 6.08 3.25
C ARG A 38 0.68 5.67 3.18
N ILE A 39 1.00 4.38 2.97
CA ILE A 39 2.38 3.93 2.76
C ILE A 39 2.98 4.60 1.53
N VAL A 40 2.24 4.58 0.41
CA VAL A 40 2.68 5.20 -0.84
C VAL A 40 2.90 6.70 -0.67
N ALA A 41 1.95 7.41 -0.04
CA ALA A 41 2.07 8.83 0.23
C ALA A 41 3.28 9.13 1.12
N ASN A 42 3.48 8.39 2.20
CA ASN A 42 4.62 8.56 3.11
C ASN A 42 5.97 8.30 2.43
N TYR A 43 6.04 7.29 1.55
CA TYR A 43 7.25 7.00 0.80
C TYR A 43 7.58 8.13 -0.17
N TYR A 44 6.62 8.53 -1.01
CA TYR A 44 6.86 9.58 -1.99
C TYR A 44 7.02 10.98 -1.38
N SER A 45 6.44 11.25 -0.23
CA SER A 45 6.69 12.50 0.51
C SER A 45 8.17 12.68 0.91
N LYS A 46 8.90 11.57 1.13
CA LYS A 46 10.35 11.64 1.38
C LYS A 46 11.15 11.92 0.10
N VAL A 47 10.68 11.39 -1.02
CA VAL A 47 11.35 11.58 -2.33
C VAL A 47 11.03 12.96 -2.91
N TYR A 48 9.81 13.45 -2.67
CA TYR A 48 9.30 14.72 -3.18
C TYR A 48 8.68 15.58 -2.06
N PRO A 49 9.49 16.17 -1.18
CA PRO A 49 8.99 16.93 -0.01
C PRO A 49 8.08 18.09 -0.38
N ALA A 50 8.31 18.74 -1.52
CA ALA A 50 7.49 19.86 -2.02
C ALA A 50 6.03 19.46 -2.32
N HIS A 51 5.75 18.18 -2.51
CA HIS A 51 4.42 17.64 -2.82
C HIS A 51 3.81 16.84 -1.67
N GLN A 52 4.39 16.92 -0.48
CA GLN A 52 3.96 16.14 0.67
C GLN A 52 2.46 16.30 0.96
N ASP A 53 1.96 17.52 1.00
CA ASP A 53 0.56 17.80 1.35
C ASP A 53 -0.40 17.20 0.31
N GLN A 54 -0.08 17.34 -0.97
CA GLN A 54 -0.87 16.77 -2.06
C GLN A 54 -0.90 15.23 -1.99
N LEU A 55 0.24 14.60 -1.71
CA LEU A 55 0.34 13.14 -1.57
C LEU A 55 -0.48 12.63 -0.39
N GLN A 56 -0.45 13.35 0.74
CA GLN A 56 -1.24 13.01 1.91
C GLN A 56 -2.74 13.21 1.66
N GLU A 57 -3.13 14.26 0.96
CA GLU A 57 -4.50 14.49 0.53
C GLU A 57 -5.01 13.38 -0.38
N MET A 58 -4.21 12.93 -1.36
CA MET A 58 -4.56 11.79 -2.22
C MET A 58 -4.79 10.51 -1.43
N ALA A 59 -3.96 10.26 -0.41
CA ALA A 59 -4.13 9.11 0.49
C ALA A 59 -5.44 9.23 1.29
N ASP A 60 -5.78 10.44 1.77
CA ASP A 60 -7.02 10.68 2.51
C ASP A 60 -8.25 10.50 1.60
N ILE A 61 -8.23 11.02 0.39
CA ILE A 61 -9.29 10.82 -0.63
C ILE A 61 -9.51 9.32 -0.88
N SER A 62 -8.43 8.55 -1.05
CA SER A 62 -8.51 7.10 -1.25
C SER A 62 -9.16 6.40 -0.05
N GLY A 63 -8.72 6.69 1.16
CA GLY A 63 -9.27 6.11 2.39
C GLY A 63 -10.72 6.54 2.64
N GLN A 64 -11.04 7.82 2.42
CA GLN A 64 -12.38 8.37 2.58
C GLN A 64 -13.35 7.82 1.53
N GLY A 65 -12.88 7.60 0.31
CA GLY A 65 -13.67 6.95 -0.74
C GLY A 65 -14.21 5.58 -0.32
N ARG A 66 -13.46 4.81 0.47
CA ARG A 66 -13.90 3.50 0.99
C ARG A 66 -14.97 3.64 2.08
N VAL A 67 -14.91 4.70 2.88
CA VAL A 67 -15.94 5.03 3.87
C VAL A 67 -17.21 5.48 3.16
N ASN A 68 -17.09 6.39 2.19
CA ASN A 68 -18.23 6.90 1.40
C ASN A 68 -18.90 5.79 0.58
N ALA A 69 -18.13 4.80 0.12
CA ALA A 69 -18.65 3.61 -0.55
C ALA A 69 -19.42 2.66 0.38
N GLY A 70 -19.50 2.93 1.69
CA GLY A 70 -20.25 2.12 2.65
C GLY A 70 -19.61 0.77 3.00
N ILE A 71 -18.33 0.56 2.70
CA ILE A 71 -17.63 -0.70 2.90
C ILE A 71 -16.63 -0.67 4.06
N HIS A 72 -16.29 0.51 4.56
CA HIS A 72 -15.45 0.70 5.75
C HIS A 72 -16.05 1.74 6.70
N TYR A 73 -15.72 1.62 7.98
CA TYR A 73 -16.00 2.64 8.98
C TYR A 73 -14.88 3.70 8.98
N PRO A 74 -15.15 4.94 9.45
CA PRO A 74 -14.08 5.94 9.63
C PRO A 74 -12.92 5.43 10.50
N SER A 75 -13.23 4.64 11.53
CA SER A 75 -12.22 4.03 12.41
C SER A 75 -11.34 3.00 11.70
N ASP A 76 -11.82 2.31 10.65
CA ASP A 76 -11.03 1.39 9.87
C ASP A 76 -9.98 2.14 9.03
N LYS A 77 -10.36 3.33 8.49
CA LYS A 77 -9.47 4.25 7.79
C LYS A 77 -8.34 4.72 8.71
N ILE A 78 -8.70 5.22 9.90
CA ILE A 78 -7.72 5.71 10.89
C ILE A 78 -6.76 4.60 11.31
N ALA A 79 -7.27 3.39 11.55
CA ALA A 79 -6.44 2.24 11.89
C ALA A 79 -5.49 1.86 10.75
N GLY A 80 -5.95 1.93 9.50
CA GLY A 80 -5.11 1.73 8.32
C GLY A 80 -3.96 2.72 8.26
N TYR A 81 -4.22 4.00 8.52
CA TYR A 81 -3.18 5.04 8.55
C TYR A 81 -2.15 4.81 9.65
N LYS A 82 -2.63 4.52 10.86
CA LYS A 82 -1.73 4.23 11.99
C LYS A 82 -0.80 3.05 11.69
N LEU A 83 -1.36 1.98 11.12
CA LEU A 83 -0.57 0.82 10.73
C LEU A 83 0.44 1.16 9.62
N ALA A 84 0.08 2.03 8.67
CA ALA A 84 0.99 2.52 7.64
C ALA A 84 2.15 3.32 8.23
N ASP A 85 1.86 4.23 9.15
CA ASP A 85 2.87 5.06 9.80
C ASP A 85 3.83 4.20 10.65
N ASP A 86 3.32 3.17 11.34
CA ASP A 86 4.13 2.23 12.11
C ASP A 86 4.97 1.33 11.17
N ALA A 87 4.41 0.83 10.07
CA ALA A 87 5.15 0.07 9.06
C ALA A 87 6.31 0.88 8.46
N MET A 88 6.09 2.18 8.20
CA MET A 88 7.14 3.06 7.68
C MET A 88 8.29 3.29 8.67
N LYS A 89 8.02 3.28 9.98
CA LYS A 89 9.09 3.30 11.01
C LYS A 89 9.92 2.02 10.96
N TYR A 90 9.25 0.88 10.82
CA TYR A 90 9.91 -0.42 10.69
C TYR A 90 10.78 -0.50 9.43
N MET A 91 10.29 -0.01 8.30
CA MET A 91 11.02 0.01 7.04
C MET A 91 12.28 0.87 7.09
N LYS A 92 12.29 1.97 7.87
CA LYS A 92 13.52 2.76 8.10
C LYS A 92 14.61 1.94 8.78
N ASN A 93 14.23 1.12 9.74
CA ASN A 93 15.20 0.28 10.46
C ASN A 93 15.74 -0.86 9.58
N LEU A 94 14.96 -1.30 8.58
CA LEU A 94 15.40 -2.33 7.62
C LEU A 94 16.40 -1.81 6.59
N ASP A 95 16.39 -0.52 6.27
CA ASP A 95 17.39 0.07 5.37
C ASP A 95 18.79 0.12 6.00
N GLU A 96 18.89 0.01 7.34
CA GLU A 96 20.13 -0.06 8.13
C GLU A 96 20.57 -1.50 8.41
N VAL A 97 19.74 -2.51 8.12
CA VAL A 97 20.06 -3.92 8.31
C VAL A 97 20.78 -4.45 7.07
N GLU A 98 22.04 -4.79 7.23
CA GLU A 98 22.79 -5.54 6.23
C GLU A 98 22.18 -6.95 6.14
N VAL A 99 21.43 -7.21 5.08
CA VAL A 99 20.85 -8.54 4.86
C VAL A 99 21.97 -9.45 4.35
N VAL A 100 22.57 -10.21 5.25
CA VAL A 100 23.48 -11.30 4.89
C VAL A 100 22.60 -12.41 4.32
N PHE A 101 22.70 -12.62 3.01
CA PHE A 101 22.09 -13.79 2.36
C PHE A 101 23.01 -14.98 2.61
N ASP A 102 22.52 -15.94 3.38
CA ASP A 102 23.16 -17.24 3.51
C ASP A 102 22.91 -18.00 2.21
N GLU A 103 23.94 -18.16 1.39
CA GLU A 103 23.85 -18.87 0.10
C GLU A 103 23.51 -20.35 0.29
N ASP A 104 23.69 -20.88 1.51
CA ASP A 104 23.43 -22.27 1.90
C ASP A 104 22.02 -22.47 2.51
N ALA A 105 21.14 -21.45 2.52
CA ALA A 105 19.78 -21.61 3.03
C ALA A 105 19.05 -22.68 2.21
N PRO A 106 18.53 -23.75 2.84
CA PRO A 106 17.87 -24.82 2.10
C PRO A 106 16.66 -24.26 1.36
N VAL A 107 16.66 -24.40 0.04
CA VAL A 107 15.51 -24.09 -0.80
C VAL A 107 14.36 -24.95 -0.32
N ASN A 108 13.30 -24.32 0.17
CA ASN A 108 12.11 -25.02 0.70
C ASN A 108 11.51 -25.89 -0.41
N ALA A 109 11.74 -27.19 -0.35
CA ALA A 109 11.33 -28.19 -1.32
C ALA A 109 9.84 -28.51 -1.21
N THR A 110 8.97 -27.50 -1.40
CA THR A 110 7.54 -27.72 -1.56
C THR A 110 7.09 -27.12 -2.89
N GLY A 111 7.11 -27.98 -3.90
CA GLY A 111 6.31 -27.79 -5.09
C GLY A 111 7.06 -27.27 -6.32
N SER A 112 6.94 -28.07 -7.37
CA SER A 112 7.21 -27.80 -8.80
C SER A 112 8.48 -27.03 -9.12
N ALA A 113 9.43 -27.76 -9.69
CA ALA A 113 10.64 -27.21 -10.28
C ALA A 113 10.30 -26.12 -11.30
N VAL A 114 10.33 -24.88 -10.86
CA VAL A 114 10.57 -23.74 -11.75
C VAL A 114 12.07 -23.69 -11.93
N SER A 115 12.53 -23.98 -13.14
CA SER A 115 13.93 -23.81 -13.52
C SER A 115 14.35 -22.38 -13.23
N THR A 116 15.14 -22.17 -12.18
CA THR A 116 15.65 -20.87 -11.76
C THR A 116 17.06 -20.67 -12.33
N ASP A 117 17.18 -20.65 -13.67
CA ASP A 117 18.44 -20.23 -14.33
C ASP A 117 18.61 -18.69 -14.33
N THR A 118 17.75 -17.97 -13.63
CA THR A 118 17.93 -16.54 -13.40
C THR A 118 18.21 -16.29 -11.93
N PRO A 119 19.36 -15.70 -11.57
CA PRO A 119 19.64 -15.35 -10.17
C PRO A 119 18.55 -14.38 -9.69
N LEU A 120 17.71 -14.84 -8.76
CA LEU A 120 16.61 -14.11 -8.12
C LEU A 120 17.05 -12.88 -7.30
N VAL A 121 18.35 -12.63 -7.22
CA VAL A 121 18.92 -11.50 -6.48
C VAL A 121 19.88 -10.71 -7.37
N ARG A 122 19.32 -9.85 -8.22
CA ARG A 122 20.10 -8.70 -8.68
C ARG A 122 20.26 -7.75 -7.49
N SER A 123 21.50 -7.31 -7.23
CA SER A 123 21.81 -6.43 -6.12
C SER A 123 20.78 -5.33 -5.95
N ARG A 124 20.11 -5.29 -4.81
CA ARG A 124 19.00 -4.38 -4.47
C ARG A 124 19.34 -2.93 -4.79
N SER A 125 20.61 -2.51 -4.60
CA SER A 125 21.09 -1.16 -4.91
C SER A 125 21.00 -0.79 -6.39
N LYS A 126 21.23 -1.74 -7.30
CA LYS A 126 21.18 -1.50 -8.76
C LYS A 126 19.73 -1.42 -9.27
N TYR A 127 18.83 -2.19 -8.65
CA TYR A 127 17.39 -2.17 -8.97
C TYR A 127 16.70 -0.91 -8.45
N LEU A 128 17.03 -0.48 -7.23
CA LEU A 128 16.49 0.76 -6.63
C LEU A 128 16.94 2.00 -7.41
N LYS A 129 18.22 2.09 -7.78
CA LYS A 129 18.74 3.21 -8.58
C LYS A 129 18.12 3.27 -9.98
N LYS A 130 17.84 2.13 -10.59
CA LYS A 130 17.18 2.09 -11.91
C LYS A 130 15.71 2.49 -11.78
N ASN A 131 14.98 1.92 -10.81
CA ASN A 131 13.57 2.24 -10.58
C ASN A 131 13.37 3.70 -10.15
N GLU A 132 14.30 4.29 -9.40
CA GLU A 132 14.26 5.71 -9.02
C GLU A 132 14.39 6.63 -10.24
N LYS A 133 15.29 6.32 -11.18
CA LYS A 133 15.42 7.06 -12.45
C LYS A 133 14.16 6.94 -13.31
N ASP A 134 13.62 5.73 -13.43
CA ASP A 134 12.42 5.47 -14.21
C ASP A 134 11.17 6.15 -13.60
N SER A 135 11.03 6.11 -12.28
CA SER A 135 9.97 6.79 -11.56
C SER A 135 10.04 8.31 -11.70
N LYS A 136 11.24 8.90 -11.58
CA LYS A 136 11.45 10.33 -11.80
C LYS A 136 11.10 10.74 -13.24
N ALA A 137 11.46 9.92 -14.23
CA ALA A 137 11.15 10.18 -15.64
C ALA A 137 9.63 10.11 -15.92
N ILE A 138 8.93 9.16 -15.35
CA ILE A 138 7.47 9.02 -15.45
C ILE A 138 6.79 10.23 -14.77
N TYR A 139 7.22 10.60 -13.57
CA TYR A 139 6.68 11.73 -12.82
C TYR A 139 6.85 13.06 -13.58
N GLN A 140 8.03 13.31 -14.16
CA GLN A 140 8.28 14.50 -15.00
C GLN A 140 7.37 14.55 -16.24
N ARG A 141 7.04 13.37 -16.83
CA ARG A 141 6.10 13.30 -17.95
C ARG A 141 4.66 13.61 -17.52
N ILE A 142 4.27 13.20 -16.31
CA ILE A 142 2.96 13.51 -15.73
C ILE A 142 2.85 15.02 -15.47
N LEU A 143 3.81 15.61 -14.79
CA LEU A 143 3.81 17.06 -14.51
C LEU A 143 3.69 17.90 -15.79
N LYS A 144 4.44 17.58 -16.85
CA LYS A 144 4.36 18.28 -18.14
C LYS A 144 2.98 18.22 -18.82
N ARG A 145 2.11 17.29 -18.44
CA ARG A 145 0.74 17.19 -18.98
C ARG A 145 -0.27 18.05 -18.25
N TYR A 146 0.07 18.50 -17.03
CA TYR A 146 -0.82 19.31 -16.19
C TYR A 146 -0.39 20.76 -16.05
N ASP A 147 0.74 21.16 -16.66
CA ASP A 147 1.24 22.55 -16.70
C ASP A 147 0.66 23.36 -17.88
N HIS A 148 -0.58 22.99 -18.35
CA HIS A 148 -1.33 23.72 -19.37
C HIS A 148 -2.71 24.12 -18.87
#